data_5604c621ed0d13458f57eecaaad207c3
#
_entry.id   5604c621ed0d13458f57eecaaad207c3
#
_cell.length_a   1.000
_cell.length_b   1.000
_cell.length_c   1.000
_cell.angle_alpha   90.00
_cell.angle_beta   90.00
_cell.angle_gamma   90.00
#
_symmetry.space_group_name_H-M   'P 1'
#
loop_
_entity.id
_entity.type
_entity.pdbx_description
1 polymer ?
#
loop_
_entity_poly.entity_id
_entity_poly.type
_entity_poly.pdbx_seq_one_letter_code
_entity_poly.pdbx_strand_id
1 'polypeptide(L)'
;RQRQMCIRDREKNISVEELVGVGIGAPGAVDADGYMVNGAVNIGWGAFDLAETLKKELDLPVTVKAGNDANVAALGEMWQGGGKGYSNLVAVTLGTGVGGGIIIDGRILTGTNGAGGEIGHIHIEDAETETCGCKNKGCLEQYASATGITRLANRRLAKDDAPSMLRGGEISAKTVFDAVKAGDKVAIEIAEQFGEYLGKGLAAVASVVDPQIFVIGGGVSKAGDILFKYIEPSYKRCAFGPCKQAKFALAELGNDAGIYGAAALVLK
;
A
#
# COMPACT_ATOMS: atom_id res chain seq x y z
N ARG A 1 3.00 -15.35 22.25
CA ARG A 1 3.02 -15.52 20.77
C ARG A 1 3.79 -16.77 20.34
N GLN A 2 4.96 -17.06 20.92
CA GLN A 2 5.67 -18.33 20.71
C GLN A 2 4.79 -19.56 20.98
N ARG A 3 3.95 -19.53 22.04
CA ARG A 3 3.00 -20.61 22.32
C ARG A 3 1.96 -20.86 21.23
N GLN A 4 1.52 -19.82 20.50
CA GLN A 4 0.53 -20.00 19.41
C GLN A 4 1.14 -20.62 18.14
N MET A 5 2.38 -20.29 17.80
CA MET A 5 3.10 -20.92 16.69
C MET A 5 3.32 -22.43 16.97
N CYS A 6 3.87 -22.76 18.13
CA CYS A 6 4.07 -24.17 18.55
C CYS A 6 2.77 -24.99 18.65
N ILE A 7 1.60 -24.35 18.90
CA ILE A 7 0.31 -25.05 18.91
C ILE A 7 -0.10 -25.46 17.50
N ARG A 8 0.01 -24.55 16.51
CA ARG A 8 -0.37 -24.83 15.12
C ARG A 8 0.54 -25.89 14.47
N ASP A 9 1.83 -25.88 14.75
CA ASP A 9 2.78 -26.86 14.25
C ASP A 9 2.45 -28.26 14.78
N ARG A 10 2.11 -28.39 16.09
CA ARG A 10 1.64 -29.64 16.69
C ARG A 10 0.31 -30.13 16.11
N GLU A 11 -0.63 -29.21 15.84
CA GLU A 11 -1.92 -29.54 15.22
C GLU A 11 -1.78 -30.07 13.79
N LYS A 12 -0.72 -29.65 13.06
CA LYS A 12 -0.43 -30.05 11.68
C LYS A 12 0.60 -31.16 11.57
N ASN A 13 1.18 -31.63 12.69
CA ASN A 13 2.28 -32.61 12.73
C ASN A 13 3.47 -32.24 11.83
N ILE A 14 3.78 -30.94 11.71
CA ILE A 14 4.92 -30.45 10.95
C ILE A 14 6.16 -30.52 11.84
N SER A 15 7.20 -31.19 11.37
CA SER A 15 8.48 -31.23 12.06
C SER A 15 9.32 -29.98 11.79
N VAL A 16 10.28 -29.69 12.66
CA VAL A 16 11.18 -28.51 12.47
C VAL A 16 12.01 -28.65 11.19
N GLU A 17 12.35 -29.86 10.81
CA GLU A 17 13.12 -30.18 9.61
C GLU A 17 12.34 -29.90 8.33
N GLU A 18 11.01 -29.83 8.38
CA GLU A 18 10.15 -29.48 7.24
C GLU A 18 9.98 -27.95 7.09
N LEU A 19 10.46 -27.15 8.05
CA LEU A 19 10.38 -25.69 7.96
C LEU A 19 11.43 -25.16 6.99
N VAL A 20 10.99 -24.51 5.91
CA VAL A 20 11.86 -23.87 4.91
C VAL A 20 12.47 -22.57 5.45
N GLY A 21 11.71 -21.83 6.26
CA GLY A 21 12.15 -20.56 6.82
C GLY A 21 11.04 -19.81 7.56
N VAL A 22 11.39 -18.66 8.10
CA VAL A 22 10.48 -17.76 8.80
C VAL A 22 10.58 -16.37 8.17
N GLY A 23 9.45 -15.85 7.69
CA GLY A 23 9.34 -14.48 7.20
C GLY A 23 8.59 -13.57 8.17
N ILE A 24 8.97 -12.30 8.23
CA ILE A 24 8.28 -11.28 9.02
C ILE A 24 8.13 -9.98 8.23
N GLY A 25 6.92 -9.38 8.28
CA GLY A 25 6.67 -8.00 7.89
C GLY A 25 6.59 -7.12 9.13
N ALA A 26 7.31 -6.02 9.16
CA ALA A 26 7.31 -5.08 10.27
C ALA A 26 7.07 -3.64 9.77
N PRO A 27 6.41 -2.78 10.58
CA PRO A 27 6.31 -1.37 10.23
C PRO A 27 7.69 -0.70 10.31
N GLY A 28 7.92 0.31 9.47
CA GLY A 28 9.19 1.03 9.38
C GLY A 28 10.09 0.56 8.24
N ALA A 29 11.19 1.29 8.03
CA ALA A 29 12.14 1.01 6.97
C ALA A 29 12.99 -0.22 7.31
N VAL A 30 12.88 -1.27 6.51
CA VAL A 30 13.68 -2.50 6.61
C VAL A 30 14.44 -2.68 5.30
N ASP A 31 15.75 -2.82 5.38
CA ASP A 31 16.61 -3.00 4.22
C ASP A 31 16.59 -4.44 3.66
N ALA A 32 17.38 -4.69 2.64
CA ALA A 32 17.43 -5.99 1.96
C ALA A 32 18.00 -7.12 2.85
N ASP A 33 18.79 -6.78 3.84
CA ASP A 33 19.40 -7.72 4.78
C ASP A 33 18.50 -8.01 6.00
N GLY A 34 17.39 -7.28 6.12
CA GLY A 34 16.43 -7.44 7.22
C GLY A 34 16.75 -6.57 8.43
N TYR A 35 17.60 -5.54 8.26
CA TYR A 35 17.92 -4.57 9.30
C TYR A 35 16.87 -3.43 9.29
N MET A 36 16.34 -3.11 10.45
CA MET A 36 15.43 -1.98 10.66
C MET A 36 16.24 -0.70 10.81
N VAL A 37 16.25 0.13 9.76
CA VAL A 37 17.19 1.26 9.61
C VAL A 37 16.93 2.38 10.61
N ASN A 38 15.68 2.81 10.77
CA ASN A 38 15.31 3.95 11.62
C ASN A 38 14.35 3.57 12.76
N GLY A 39 14.15 2.27 12.98
CA GLY A 39 13.18 1.78 13.94
C GLY A 39 11.74 1.92 13.46
N ALA A 40 10.80 1.58 14.33
CA ALA A 40 9.36 1.69 14.14
C ALA A 40 8.73 2.48 15.28
N VAL A 41 8.55 3.78 15.07
CA VAL A 41 8.12 4.75 16.12
C VAL A 41 6.77 4.38 16.71
N ASN A 42 5.83 3.89 15.88
CA ASN A 42 4.47 3.51 16.29
C ASN A 42 4.41 2.29 17.24
N ILE A 43 5.48 1.50 17.32
CA ILE A 43 5.60 0.36 18.25
C ILE A 43 6.78 0.49 19.22
N GLY A 44 7.45 1.65 19.23
CA GLY A 44 8.53 1.97 20.15
C GLY A 44 9.83 1.20 19.89
N TRP A 45 10.05 0.71 18.68
CA TRP A 45 11.29 0.01 18.31
C TRP A 45 12.34 0.99 17.80
N GLY A 46 13.60 0.80 18.24
CA GLY A 46 14.77 1.48 17.68
C GLY A 46 15.28 0.77 16.42
N ALA A 47 16.44 1.22 15.93
CA ALA A 47 17.13 0.56 14.85
C ALA A 47 17.86 -0.71 15.37
N PHE A 48 17.67 -1.85 14.70
CA PHE A 48 18.32 -3.12 15.03
C PHE A 48 18.18 -4.12 13.89
N ASP A 49 18.97 -5.18 13.93
CA ASP A 49 18.85 -6.30 13.00
C ASP A 49 17.64 -7.17 13.39
N LEU A 50 16.53 -6.97 12.70
CA LEU A 50 15.26 -7.66 12.97
C LEU A 50 15.33 -9.14 12.59
N ALA A 51 15.95 -9.46 11.45
CA ALA A 51 16.05 -10.82 10.96
C ALA A 51 16.96 -11.68 11.89
N GLU A 52 18.13 -11.17 12.21
CA GLU A 52 19.09 -11.86 13.08
C GLU A 52 18.59 -11.96 14.55
N THR A 53 17.91 -10.90 15.05
CA THR A 53 17.29 -10.96 16.38
C THR A 53 16.22 -12.04 16.46
N LEU A 54 15.33 -12.09 15.45
CA LEU A 54 14.29 -13.11 15.40
C LEU A 54 14.89 -14.52 15.26
N LYS A 55 15.96 -14.67 14.48
CA LYS A 55 16.66 -15.95 14.30
C LYS A 55 17.23 -16.47 15.63
N LYS A 56 17.86 -15.59 16.40
CA LYS A 56 18.39 -15.94 17.73
C LYS A 56 17.28 -16.32 18.72
N GLU A 57 16.19 -15.57 18.72
CA GLU A 57 15.06 -15.85 19.63
C GLU A 57 14.31 -17.16 19.29
N LEU A 58 14.29 -17.53 18.02
CA LEU A 58 13.64 -18.78 17.59
C LEU A 58 14.48 -20.01 17.92
N ASP A 59 15.80 -19.87 17.93
CA ASP A 59 16.77 -20.98 18.11
C ASP A 59 16.47 -22.17 17.17
N LEU A 60 16.17 -21.85 15.91
CA LEU A 60 15.85 -22.82 14.88
C LEU A 60 16.88 -22.76 13.74
N PRO A 61 17.27 -23.89 13.14
CA PRO A 61 18.22 -23.95 12.02
C PRO A 61 17.58 -23.55 10.66
N VAL A 62 16.80 -22.46 10.65
CA VAL A 62 16.05 -22.01 9.46
C VAL A 62 16.48 -20.61 9.02
N THR A 63 16.24 -20.32 7.75
CA THR A 63 16.42 -18.97 7.22
C THR A 63 15.35 -18.02 7.80
N VAL A 64 15.76 -16.87 8.28
CA VAL A 64 14.85 -15.82 8.72
C VAL A 64 15.02 -14.63 7.79
N LYS A 65 13.92 -14.10 7.25
CA LYS A 65 13.91 -12.88 6.43
C LYS A 65 12.89 -11.90 6.97
N ALA A 66 13.25 -10.62 6.94
CA ALA A 66 12.40 -9.53 7.37
C ALA A 66 12.21 -8.50 6.22
N GLY A 67 11.10 -7.79 6.25
CA GLY A 67 10.83 -6.71 5.30
C GLY A 67 9.85 -5.70 5.89
N ASN A 68 9.73 -4.55 5.26
CA ASN A 68 8.65 -3.60 5.58
C ASN A 68 7.28 -4.23 5.30
N ASP A 69 6.28 -3.95 6.12
CA ASP A 69 4.95 -4.55 6.05
C ASP A 69 4.22 -4.32 4.71
N ALA A 70 4.30 -3.10 4.14
CA ALA A 70 3.70 -2.80 2.84
C ALA A 70 4.44 -3.52 1.70
N ASN A 71 5.76 -3.59 1.75
CA ASN A 71 6.57 -4.33 0.78
C ASN A 71 6.29 -5.84 0.83
N VAL A 72 6.16 -6.38 2.03
CA VAL A 72 5.82 -7.79 2.24
C VAL A 72 4.40 -8.08 1.74
N ALA A 73 3.43 -7.19 2.02
CA ALA A 73 2.08 -7.33 1.48
C ALA A 73 2.05 -7.28 -0.07
N ALA A 74 2.86 -6.40 -0.68
CA ALA A 74 3.01 -6.35 -2.13
C ALA A 74 3.52 -7.68 -2.72
N LEU A 75 4.48 -8.29 -2.04
CA LEU A 75 5.01 -9.61 -2.43
C LEU A 75 3.94 -10.70 -2.32
N GLY A 76 3.09 -10.63 -1.29
CA GLY A 76 1.94 -11.53 -1.13
C GLY A 76 0.94 -11.41 -2.27
N GLU A 77 0.54 -10.19 -2.61
CA GLU A 77 -0.35 -9.91 -3.73
C GLU A 77 0.24 -10.35 -5.08
N MET A 78 1.55 -10.21 -5.27
CA MET A 78 2.23 -10.75 -6.44
C MET A 78 2.21 -12.27 -6.49
N TRP A 79 2.38 -12.93 -5.35
CA TRP A 79 2.47 -14.39 -5.31
C TRP A 79 1.11 -15.06 -5.44
N GLN A 80 0.10 -14.61 -4.69
CA GLN A 80 -1.19 -15.32 -4.58
C GLN A 80 -2.43 -14.41 -4.69
N GLY A 81 -2.28 -13.11 -4.95
CA GLY A 81 -3.38 -12.16 -5.01
C GLY A 81 -3.55 -11.51 -6.38
N GLY A 82 -4.04 -10.27 -6.39
CA GLY A 82 -4.37 -9.50 -7.60
C GLY A 82 -3.20 -9.23 -8.55
N GLY A 83 -1.96 -9.41 -8.08
CA GLY A 83 -0.74 -9.32 -8.88
C GLY A 83 -0.20 -10.65 -9.40
N LYS A 84 -0.93 -11.76 -9.23
CA LYS A 84 -0.47 -13.09 -9.64
C LYS A 84 -0.22 -13.20 -11.14
N GLY A 85 0.96 -13.71 -11.49
CA GLY A 85 1.39 -13.85 -12.89
C GLY A 85 2.20 -12.68 -13.43
N TYR A 86 2.41 -11.64 -12.63
CA TYR A 86 3.26 -10.50 -12.96
C TYR A 86 4.55 -10.51 -12.13
N SER A 87 5.65 -10.02 -12.69
CA SER A 87 6.95 -9.91 -12.03
C SER A 87 7.34 -8.46 -11.71
N ASN A 88 6.71 -7.50 -12.41
CA ASN A 88 6.93 -6.07 -12.20
C ASN A 88 5.59 -5.41 -11.82
N LEU A 89 5.41 -5.09 -10.55
CA LEU A 89 4.17 -4.51 -10.06
C LEU A 89 4.41 -3.42 -9.00
N VAL A 90 3.43 -2.55 -8.87
CA VAL A 90 3.34 -1.60 -7.78
C VAL A 90 2.04 -1.87 -7.01
N ALA A 91 2.16 -2.32 -5.78
CA ALA A 91 1.03 -2.38 -4.86
C ALA A 91 0.84 -1.02 -4.20
N VAL A 92 -0.40 -0.58 -4.11
CA VAL A 92 -0.79 0.72 -3.56
C VAL A 92 -1.83 0.50 -2.48
N THR A 93 -1.51 0.79 -1.24
CA THR A 93 -2.44 0.65 -0.12
C THR A 93 -3.07 1.98 0.22
N LEU A 94 -4.36 2.11 -0.03
CA LEU A 94 -5.16 3.30 0.25
C LEU A 94 -5.90 3.11 1.59
N GLY A 95 -5.24 3.49 2.68
CA GLY A 95 -5.73 3.45 4.05
C GLY A 95 -5.84 4.85 4.65
N THR A 96 -5.53 5.02 5.95
CA THR A 96 -5.38 6.32 6.61
C THR A 96 -4.34 7.19 5.88
N GLY A 97 -3.26 6.55 5.40
CA GLY A 97 -2.28 7.12 4.49
C GLY A 97 -2.26 6.41 3.14
N VAL A 98 -1.22 6.66 2.34
CA VAL A 98 -0.91 5.95 1.10
C VAL A 98 0.40 5.21 1.28
N GLY A 99 0.34 3.89 1.36
CA GLY A 99 1.52 3.04 1.32
C GLY A 99 1.78 2.48 -0.08
N GLY A 100 3.01 2.06 -0.32
CA GLY A 100 3.38 1.41 -1.57
C GLY A 100 4.37 0.29 -1.35
N GLY A 101 4.34 -0.70 -2.26
CA GLY A 101 5.35 -1.73 -2.38
C GLY A 101 5.68 -1.93 -3.84
N ILE A 102 6.94 -1.87 -4.19
CA ILE A 102 7.41 -1.98 -5.57
C ILE A 102 8.14 -3.31 -5.73
N ILE A 103 7.71 -4.09 -6.71
CA ILE A 103 8.33 -5.35 -7.08
C ILE A 103 8.90 -5.21 -8.50
N ILE A 104 10.19 -5.50 -8.66
CA ILE A 104 10.89 -5.52 -9.94
C ILE A 104 11.54 -6.89 -10.11
N ASP A 105 11.28 -7.55 -11.23
CA ASP A 105 11.77 -8.91 -11.52
C ASP A 105 11.48 -9.90 -10.39
N GLY A 106 10.30 -9.76 -9.80
CA GLY A 106 9.83 -10.62 -8.70
C GLY A 106 10.48 -10.32 -7.35
N ARG A 107 11.24 -9.24 -7.20
CA ARG A 107 11.96 -8.85 -5.98
C ARG A 107 11.47 -7.50 -5.46
N ILE A 108 11.41 -7.36 -4.15
CA ILE A 108 11.08 -6.09 -3.49
C ILE A 108 12.16 -5.05 -3.77
N LEU A 109 11.75 -3.85 -4.19
CA LEU A 109 12.62 -2.68 -4.24
C LEU A 109 12.66 -2.04 -2.84
N THR A 110 13.63 -2.41 -2.03
CA THR A 110 13.79 -1.86 -0.68
C THR A 110 14.42 -0.46 -0.67
N GLY A 111 15.26 -0.16 -1.66
CA GLY A 111 16.10 1.06 -1.68
C GLY A 111 17.24 0.99 -0.68
N THR A 112 18.14 1.94 -0.75
CA THR A 112 19.36 2.01 0.08
C THR A 112 19.07 2.17 1.58
N ASN A 113 17.98 2.89 1.91
CA ASN A 113 17.60 3.21 3.29
C ASN A 113 16.31 2.52 3.71
N GLY A 114 15.89 1.46 3.03
CA GLY A 114 14.61 0.79 3.27
C GLY A 114 13.37 1.63 2.91
N ALA A 115 13.53 2.74 2.19
CA ALA A 115 12.46 3.68 1.84
C ALA A 115 11.93 3.50 0.40
N GLY A 116 12.26 2.40 -0.25
CA GLY A 116 11.70 2.07 -1.56
C GLY A 116 10.19 1.83 -1.45
N GLY A 117 9.41 2.49 -2.31
CA GLY A 117 7.95 2.35 -2.28
C GLY A 117 7.20 3.39 -1.46
N GLU A 118 7.85 4.38 -0.87
CA GLU A 118 7.20 5.49 -0.14
C GLU A 118 6.46 6.45 -1.10
N ILE A 119 5.60 5.88 -1.96
CA ILE A 119 4.88 6.60 -3.04
C ILE A 119 3.88 7.63 -2.51
N GLY A 120 3.37 7.45 -1.29
CA GLY A 120 2.47 8.39 -0.64
C GLY A 120 3.10 9.76 -0.40
N HIS A 121 4.43 9.83 -0.38
CA HIS A 121 5.17 11.07 -0.14
C HIS A 121 5.69 11.74 -1.42
N ILE A 122 5.31 11.24 -2.61
CA ILE A 122 5.55 11.93 -3.87
C ILE A 122 4.84 13.30 -3.81
N HIS A 123 5.59 14.36 -4.09
CA HIS A 123 5.04 15.72 -4.19
C HIS A 123 4.17 15.84 -5.45
N ILE A 124 2.92 16.24 -5.27
CA ILE A 124 1.91 16.25 -6.34
C ILE A 124 1.18 17.59 -6.46
N GLU A 125 1.27 18.45 -5.45
CA GLU A 125 0.52 19.71 -5.39
C GLU A 125 1.33 20.84 -4.73
N ASP A 126 1.73 21.81 -5.53
CA ASP A 126 2.55 22.95 -5.09
C ASP A 126 1.77 23.93 -4.20
N ALA A 127 0.46 24.07 -4.43
CA ALA A 127 -0.40 25.01 -3.73
C ALA A 127 -0.87 24.53 -2.33
N GLU A 128 -0.44 23.33 -1.90
CA GLU A 128 -0.84 22.81 -0.60
C GLU A 128 -0.21 23.59 0.56
N THR A 129 -1.05 24.02 1.49
CA THR A 129 -0.63 24.80 2.66
C THR A 129 -0.51 23.95 3.93
N GLU A 130 -1.25 22.84 4.01
CA GLU A 130 -1.23 21.94 5.17
C GLU A 130 -0.03 20.99 5.12
N THR A 131 0.53 20.70 6.28
CA THR A 131 1.69 19.81 6.41
C THR A 131 1.26 18.34 6.44
N CYS A 132 1.93 17.51 5.64
CA CYS A 132 1.83 16.05 5.69
C CYS A 132 2.51 15.48 6.95
N GLY A 133 2.17 14.27 7.35
CA GLY A 133 2.82 13.56 8.45
C GLY A 133 4.34 13.44 8.31
N CYS A 134 4.88 13.42 7.09
CA CYS A 134 6.32 13.45 6.81
C CYS A 134 6.94 14.85 6.94
N LYS A 135 6.18 15.87 7.35
CA LYS A 135 6.55 17.29 7.50
C LYS A 135 6.72 18.06 6.18
N ASN A 136 6.60 17.42 5.03
CA ASN A 136 6.50 18.09 3.73
C ASN A 136 5.05 18.54 3.45
N LYS A 137 4.83 19.21 2.33
CA LYS A 137 3.51 19.61 1.85
C LYS A 137 3.27 19.08 0.46
N GLY A 138 2.00 18.93 0.06
CA GLY A 138 1.64 18.51 -1.29
C GLY A 138 1.92 17.03 -1.59
N CYS A 139 2.04 16.20 -0.56
CA CYS A 139 2.24 14.76 -0.73
C CYS A 139 0.97 14.08 -1.30
N LEU A 140 1.15 13.06 -2.15
CA LEU A 140 0.06 12.27 -2.70
C LEU A 140 -0.92 11.74 -1.64
N GLU A 141 -0.41 11.31 -0.50
CA GLU A 141 -1.19 10.84 0.64
C GLU A 141 -2.25 11.85 1.10
N GLN A 142 -1.95 13.13 1.04
CA GLN A 142 -2.87 14.20 1.46
C GLN A 142 -4.12 14.29 0.58
N TYR A 143 -4.16 13.63 -0.58
CA TYR A 143 -5.26 13.65 -1.54
C TYR A 143 -5.85 12.28 -1.83
N ALA A 144 -5.01 11.24 -1.84
CA ALA A 144 -5.38 9.91 -2.32
C ALA A 144 -5.63 8.87 -1.20
N SER A 145 -5.35 9.20 0.06
CA SER A 145 -5.72 8.35 1.20
C SER A 145 -7.19 8.48 1.58
N ALA A 146 -7.69 7.61 2.46
CA ALA A 146 -9.03 7.75 3.04
C ALA A 146 -9.21 9.10 3.75
N THR A 147 -8.18 9.55 4.48
CA THR A 147 -8.14 10.88 5.11
C THR A 147 -8.12 11.99 4.07
N GLY A 148 -7.35 11.80 2.99
CA GLY A 148 -7.29 12.73 1.85
C GLY A 148 -8.64 12.89 1.16
N ILE A 149 -9.35 11.80 0.89
CA ILE A 149 -10.70 11.83 0.31
C ILE A 149 -11.67 12.58 1.21
N THR A 150 -11.64 12.33 2.53
CA THR A 150 -12.45 13.06 3.51
C THR A 150 -12.14 14.55 3.47
N ARG A 151 -10.86 14.91 3.36
CA ARG A 151 -10.42 16.31 3.24
C ARG A 151 -10.89 16.97 1.95
N LEU A 152 -10.78 16.29 0.81
CA LEU A 152 -11.32 16.75 -0.47
C LEU A 152 -12.84 16.98 -0.37
N ALA A 153 -13.56 16.06 0.27
CA ALA A 153 -15.00 16.18 0.47
C ALA A 153 -15.36 17.41 1.31
N ASN A 154 -14.69 17.61 2.44
CA ASN A 154 -14.89 18.79 3.29
C ASN A 154 -14.60 20.09 2.54
N ARG A 155 -13.48 20.15 1.81
CA ARG A 155 -13.11 21.32 0.98
C ARG A 155 -14.16 21.58 -0.12
N ARG A 156 -14.69 20.53 -0.76
CA ARG A 156 -15.72 20.68 -1.80
C ARG A 156 -17.05 21.16 -1.23
N LEU A 157 -17.50 20.58 -0.13
CA LEU A 157 -18.77 20.93 0.52
C LEU A 157 -18.76 22.34 1.12
N ALA A 158 -17.60 22.88 1.44
CA ALA A 158 -17.45 24.25 1.95
C ALA A 158 -17.52 25.34 0.85
N LYS A 159 -17.47 24.96 -0.43
CA LYS A 159 -17.45 25.95 -1.54
C LYS A 159 -18.84 26.55 -1.83
N ASP A 160 -19.89 25.78 -1.67
CA ASP A 160 -21.27 26.17 -1.98
C ASP A 160 -22.28 25.25 -1.25
N ASP A 161 -23.56 25.55 -1.39
CA ASP A 161 -24.65 24.77 -0.81
C ASP A 161 -25.26 23.76 -1.82
N ALA A 162 -24.51 23.33 -2.84
CA ALA A 162 -24.99 22.35 -3.80
C ALA A 162 -25.55 21.11 -3.10
N PRO A 163 -26.73 20.60 -3.48
CA PRO A 163 -27.34 19.43 -2.86
C PRO A 163 -26.42 18.21 -2.95
N SER A 164 -26.22 17.51 -1.83
CA SER A 164 -25.42 16.29 -1.77
C SER A 164 -25.87 15.41 -0.62
N MET A 165 -25.81 14.10 -0.81
CA MET A 165 -26.04 13.08 0.23
C MET A 165 -24.97 13.15 1.35
N LEU A 166 -23.85 13.82 1.10
CA LEU A 166 -22.76 13.97 2.06
C LEU A 166 -23.04 15.08 3.10
N ARG A 167 -24.08 15.90 2.93
CA ARG A 167 -24.42 16.95 3.89
C ARG A 167 -25.21 16.39 5.08
N GLY A 168 -24.78 16.79 6.28
CA GLY A 168 -25.47 16.43 7.53
C GLY A 168 -25.16 15.02 8.05
N GLY A 169 -24.21 14.30 7.44
CA GLY A 169 -23.75 12.97 7.87
C GLY A 169 -22.25 12.90 8.14
N GLU A 170 -21.78 11.74 8.57
CA GLU A 170 -20.35 11.46 8.68
C GLU A 170 -19.74 11.40 7.28
N ILE A 171 -18.62 12.15 7.09
CA ILE A 171 -17.86 12.15 5.85
C ILE A 171 -16.66 11.21 6.00
N SER A 172 -16.62 10.19 5.16
CA SER A 172 -15.55 9.21 5.06
C SER A 172 -15.35 8.80 3.60
N ALA A 173 -14.23 8.17 3.28
CA ALA A 173 -14.01 7.61 1.94
C ALA A 173 -15.15 6.64 1.54
N LYS A 174 -15.66 5.85 2.50
CA LYS A 174 -16.79 4.95 2.26
C LYS A 174 -18.05 5.72 1.86
N THR A 175 -18.47 6.71 2.65
CA THR A 175 -19.70 7.48 2.38
C THR A 175 -19.58 8.27 1.08
N VAL A 176 -18.39 8.77 0.73
CA VAL A 176 -18.13 9.43 -0.55
C VAL A 176 -18.38 8.45 -1.71
N PHE A 177 -17.76 7.26 -1.70
CA PHE A 177 -17.95 6.30 -2.79
C PHE A 177 -19.35 5.66 -2.81
N ASP A 178 -20.03 5.54 -1.68
CA ASP A 178 -21.44 5.13 -1.64
C ASP A 178 -22.34 6.20 -2.32
N ALA A 179 -22.09 7.49 -2.06
CA ALA A 179 -22.78 8.59 -2.74
C ALA A 179 -22.44 8.66 -4.24
N VAL A 180 -21.18 8.39 -4.64
CA VAL A 180 -20.80 8.25 -6.06
C VAL A 180 -21.64 7.18 -6.75
N LYS A 181 -21.79 6.00 -6.13
CA LYS A 181 -22.60 4.90 -6.67
C LYS A 181 -24.07 5.26 -6.77
N ALA A 182 -24.56 6.13 -5.90
CA ALA A 182 -25.93 6.67 -5.93
C ALA A 182 -26.12 7.81 -6.94
N GLY A 183 -25.06 8.26 -7.62
CA GLY A 183 -25.14 9.31 -8.63
C GLY A 183 -25.09 10.74 -8.09
N ASP A 184 -24.63 10.93 -6.86
CA ASP A 184 -24.45 12.25 -6.25
C ASP A 184 -23.38 13.05 -6.99
N LYS A 185 -23.76 14.19 -7.55
CA LYS A 185 -22.87 15.00 -8.40
C LYS A 185 -21.66 15.56 -7.63
N VAL A 186 -21.86 15.99 -6.40
CA VAL A 186 -20.77 16.52 -5.55
C VAL A 186 -19.79 15.41 -5.18
N ALA A 187 -20.29 14.22 -4.86
CA ALA A 187 -19.44 13.06 -4.59
C ALA A 187 -18.65 12.62 -5.83
N ILE A 188 -19.25 12.70 -7.02
CA ILE A 188 -18.57 12.42 -8.30
C ILE A 188 -17.41 13.41 -8.52
N GLU A 189 -17.61 14.72 -8.29
CA GLU A 189 -16.54 15.71 -8.41
C GLU A 189 -15.38 15.43 -7.43
N ILE A 190 -15.70 14.93 -6.22
CA ILE A 190 -14.68 14.54 -5.23
C ILE A 190 -13.91 13.31 -5.72
N ALA A 191 -14.60 12.32 -6.29
CA ALA A 191 -13.96 11.13 -6.84
C ALA A 191 -13.09 11.46 -8.08
N GLU A 192 -13.50 12.43 -8.89
CA GLU A 192 -12.70 12.94 -10.01
C GLU A 192 -11.40 13.59 -9.51
N GLN A 193 -11.46 14.42 -8.46
CA GLN A 193 -10.26 15.01 -7.86
C GLN A 193 -9.35 13.95 -7.26
N PHE A 194 -9.88 12.99 -6.52
CA PHE A 194 -9.12 11.84 -6.00
C PHE A 194 -8.41 11.11 -7.14
N GLY A 195 -9.15 10.77 -8.21
CA GLY A 195 -8.61 10.07 -9.37
C GLY A 195 -7.54 10.87 -10.10
N GLU A 196 -7.72 12.21 -10.16
CA GLU A 196 -6.74 13.12 -10.76
C GLU A 196 -5.40 13.05 -10.01
N TYR A 197 -5.41 13.19 -8.70
CA TYR A 197 -4.18 13.15 -7.89
C TYR A 197 -3.54 11.77 -7.91
N LEU A 198 -4.33 10.71 -7.70
CA LEU A 198 -3.79 9.35 -7.69
C LEU A 198 -3.23 8.96 -9.05
N GLY A 199 -3.96 9.23 -10.13
CA GLY A 199 -3.50 8.93 -11.49
C GLY A 199 -2.20 9.65 -11.86
N LYS A 200 -2.04 10.93 -11.48
CA LYS A 200 -0.77 11.66 -11.64
C LYS A 200 0.37 11.02 -10.87
N GLY A 201 0.15 10.69 -9.58
CA GLY A 201 1.16 10.05 -8.75
C GLY A 201 1.60 8.70 -9.31
N LEU A 202 0.65 7.87 -9.75
CA LEU A 202 0.96 6.57 -10.35
C LEU A 202 1.67 6.71 -11.71
N ALA A 203 1.36 7.74 -12.49
CA ALA A 203 2.07 8.05 -13.74
C ALA A 203 3.53 8.43 -13.49
N ALA A 204 3.81 9.19 -12.42
CA ALA A 204 5.17 9.51 -12.01
C ALA A 204 5.95 8.24 -11.61
N VAL A 205 5.32 7.37 -10.81
CA VAL A 205 5.90 6.05 -10.44
C VAL A 205 6.17 5.21 -11.69
N ALA A 206 5.19 5.13 -12.60
CA ALA A 206 5.34 4.35 -13.85
C ALA A 206 6.53 4.81 -14.69
N SER A 207 6.80 6.10 -14.73
CA SER A 207 7.94 6.66 -15.48
C SER A 207 9.32 6.26 -14.90
N VAL A 208 9.34 5.76 -13.66
CA VAL A 208 10.58 5.33 -12.97
C VAL A 208 10.75 3.82 -13.01
N VAL A 209 9.66 3.05 -12.81
CA VAL A 209 9.75 1.60 -12.60
C VAL A 209 9.06 0.75 -13.68
N ASP A 210 8.34 1.38 -14.60
CA ASP A 210 7.63 0.76 -15.74
C ASP A 210 6.89 -0.54 -15.35
N PRO A 211 5.87 -0.48 -14.47
CA PRO A 211 5.24 -1.67 -13.95
C PRO A 211 4.27 -2.29 -14.98
N GLN A 212 4.11 -3.59 -14.92
CA GLN A 212 3.09 -4.30 -15.70
C GLN A 212 1.68 -4.06 -15.14
N ILE A 213 1.57 -3.86 -13.82
CA ILE A 213 0.29 -3.74 -13.12
C ILE A 213 0.42 -2.89 -11.85
N PHE A 214 -0.63 -2.13 -11.55
CA PHE A 214 -0.90 -1.53 -10.25
C PHE A 214 -1.95 -2.36 -9.51
N VAL A 215 -1.64 -2.77 -8.27
CA VAL A 215 -2.57 -3.51 -7.40
C VAL A 215 -3.04 -2.58 -6.29
N ILE A 216 -4.32 -2.22 -6.31
CA ILE A 216 -4.91 -1.24 -5.39
C ILE A 216 -5.58 -1.95 -4.21
N GLY A 217 -5.04 -1.73 -3.01
CA GLY A 217 -5.52 -2.31 -1.76
C GLY A 217 -5.91 -1.27 -0.72
N GLY A 218 -6.13 -1.74 0.52
CA GLY A 218 -6.50 -0.91 1.66
C GLY A 218 -7.99 -0.63 1.79
N GLY A 219 -8.36 0.21 2.75
CA GLY A 219 -9.77 0.47 3.08
C GLY A 219 -10.57 1.08 1.93
N VAL A 220 -9.94 1.96 1.14
CA VAL A 220 -10.59 2.63 0.00
C VAL A 220 -10.88 1.64 -1.13
N SER A 221 -10.06 0.60 -1.33
CA SER A 221 -10.27 -0.40 -2.38
C SER A 221 -11.59 -1.18 -2.24
N LYS A 222 -12.20 -1.17 -1.05
CA LYS A 222 -13.54 -1.73 -0.82
C LYS A 222 -14.65 -1.04 -1.62
N ALA A 223 -14.40 0.13 -2.19
CA ALA A 223 -15.30 0.76 -3.16
C ALA A 223 -15.48 -0.09 -4.42
N GLY A 224 -14.50 -0.96 -4.75
CA GLY A 224 -14.52 -1.84 -5.91
C GLY A 224 -13.98 -1.18 -7.17
N ASP A 225 -14.27 -1.77 -8.33
CA ASP A 225 -13.75 -1.37 -9.65
C ASP A 225 -14.15 0.06 -10.07
N ILE A 226 -15.14 0.65 -9.39
CA ILE A 226 -15.52 2.04 -9.63
C ILE A 226 -14.34 3.01 -9.47
N LEU A 227 -13.33 2.65 -8.67
CA LEU A 227 -12.12 3.43 -8.49
C LEU A 227 -11.38 3.65 -9.82
N PHE A 228 -11.29 2.62 -10.64
CA PHE A 228 -10.54 2.65 -11.90
C PHE A 228 -11.16 3.63 -12.90
N LYS A 229 -12.49 3.81 -12.86
CA LYS A 229 -13.18 4.83 -13.67
C LYS A 229 -12.60 6.24 -13.45
N TYR A 230 -12.14 6.53 -12.24
CA TYR A 230 -11.60 7.86 -11.88
C TYR A 230 -10.07 7.92 -11.98
N ILE A 231 -9.37 6.82 -11.68
CA ILE A 231 -7.90 6.76 -11.66
C ILE A 231 -7.32 6.67 -13.08
N GLU A 232 -7.83 5.75 -13.90
CA GLU A 232 -7.24 5.45 -15.22
C GLU A 232 -7.22 6.62 -16.19
N PRO A 233 -8.24 7.49 -16.30
CA PRO A 233 -8.21 8.60 -17.23
C PRO A 233 -7.05 9.57 -16.95
N SER A 234 -6.82 9.91 -15.69
CA SER A 234 -5.72 10.75 -15.26
C SER A 234 -4.37 10.05 -15.47
N TYR A 235 -4.26 8.79 -15.08
CA TYR A 235 -3.06 7.98 -15.32
C TYR A 235 -2.69 7.97 -16.81
N LYS A 236 -3.62 7.60 -17.69
CA LYS A 236 -3.38 7.53 -19.15
C LYS A 236 -3.04 8.88 -19.78
N ARG A 237 -3.56 9.97 -19.23
CA ARG A 237 -3.21 11.31 -19.67
C ARG A 237 -1.77 11.69 -19.31
N CYS A 238 -1.33 11.35 -18.08
CA CYS A 238 -0.07 11.79 -17.50
C CYS A 238 1.10 10.82 -17.73
N ALA A 239 0.85 9.53 -17.93
CA ALA A 239 1.88 8.52 -18.09
C ALA A 239 2.64 8.69 -19.43
N PHE A 240 3.94 8.40 -19.40
CA PHE A 240 4.77 8.25 -20.60
C PHE A 240 4.18 7.17 -21.51
N GLY A 241 4.28 7.37 -22.84
CA GLY A 241 3.58 6.54 -23.84
C GLY A 241 3.60 5.02 -23.57
N PRO A 242 4.77 4.38 -23.49
CA PRO A 242 4.90 2.95 -23.19
C PRO A 242 4.24 2.53 -21.87
N CYS A 243 4.39 3.32 -20.80
CA CYS A 243 3.86 3.01 -19.47
C CYS A 243 2.31 3.02 -19.40
N LYS A 244 1.63 3.61 -20.40
CA LYS A 244 0.14 3.62 -20.47
C LYS A 244 -0.49 2.24 -20.54
N GLN A 245 0.30 1.20 -20.83
CA GLN A 245 -0.14 -0.19 -20.93
C GLN A 245 -0.28 -0.89 -19.56
N ALA A 246 0.21 -0.28 -18.47
CA ALA A 246 0.09 -0.86 -17.15
C ALA A 246 -1.39 -1.11 -16.80
N LYS A 247 -1.65 -2.30 -16.27
CA LYS A 247 -2.99 -2.73 -15.86
C LYS A 247 -3.31 -2.24 -14.45
N PHE A 248 -4.58 -2.32 -14.10
CA PHE A 248 -5.07 -2.05 -12.75
C PHE A 248 -5.85 -3.26 -12.25
N ALA A 249 -5.63 -3.65 -10.99
CA ALA A 249 -6.40 -4.67 -10.30
C ALA A 249 -6.61 -4.28 -8.84
N LEU A 250 -7.64 -4.85 -8.21
CA LEU A 250 -7.81 -4.77 -6.77
C LEU A 250 -6.93 -5.82 -6.07
N ALA A 251 -6.47 -5.49 -4.87
CA ALA A 251 -5.85 -6.45 -3.97
C ALA A 251 -6.88 -7.51 -3.54
N GLU A 252 -6.49 -8.78 -3.53
CA GLU A 252 -7.39 -9.91 -3.27
C GLU A 252 -7.19 -10.51 -1.88
N LEU A 253 -5.97 -10.44 -1.32
CA LEU A 253 -5.63 -11.13 -0.07
C LEU A 253 -6.05 -10.36 1.19
N GLY A 254 -6.36 -9.07 1.07
CA GLY A 254 -6.75 -8.25 2.22
C GLY A 254 -5.72 -8.28 3.34
N ASN A 255 -6.16 -8.62 4.56
CA ASN A 255 -5.26 -8.69 5.73
C ASN A 255 -4.27 -9.86 5.68
N ASP A 256 -4.50 -10.85 4.84
CA ASP A 256 -3.61 -12.02 4.71
C ASP A 256 -2.42 -11.75 3.79
N ALA A 257 -2.42 -10.63 3.04
CA ALA A 257 -1.34 -10.27 2.12
C ALA A 257 0.03 -10.29 2.81
N GLY A 258 0.11 -9.76 4.04
CA GLY A 258 1.34 -9.79 4.84
C GLY A 258 1.81 -11.20 5.20
N ILE A 259 0.89 -12.13 5.45
CA ILE A 259 1.21 -13.53 5.79
C ILE A 259 1.75 -14.24 4.55
N TYR A 260 1.05 -14.12 3.42
CA TYR A 260 1.51 -14.69 2.15
C TYR A 260 2.84 -14.11 1.70
N GLY A 261 3.01 -12.79 1.86
CA GLY A 261 4.26 -12.11 1.53
C GLY A 261 5.43 -12.53 2.41
N ALA A 262 5.20 -12.68 3.72
CA ALA A 262 6.20 -13.18 4.66
C ALA A 262 6.65 -14.61 4.29
N ALA A 263 5.72 -15.49 3.94
CA ALA A 263 6.05 -16.81 3.40
C ALA A 263 6.85 -16.71 2.09
N ALA A 264 6.44 -15.84 1.16
CA ALA A 264 7.12 -15.66 -0.12
C ALA A 264 8.57 -15.15 0.02
N LEU A 265 8.89 -14.37 1.08
CA LEU A 265 10.26 -13.90 1.35
C LEU A 265 11.24 -15.06 1.50
N VAL A 266 10.85 -16.17 2.10
CA VAL A 266 11.73 -17.30 2.41
C VAL A 266 11.67 -18.41 1.37
N LEU A 267 10.71 -18.39 0.46
CA LEU A 267 10.57 -19.35 -0.62
C LEU A 267 11.37 -19.00 -1.89
N LYS A 268 11.99 -17.80 -1.90
CA LYS A 268 12.73 -17.26 -3.06
C LYS A 268 14.23 -17.19 -2.85
#